data_3e8c8e5c5bea054f602286aea40f23c5
#
_entry.id   3e8c8e5c5bea054f602286aea40f23c5
#
_cell.length_a   1.000
_cell.length_b   1.000
_cell.length_c   1.000
_cell.angle_alpha   90.00
_cell.angle_beta   90.00
_cell.angle_gamma   90.00
#
_symmetry.space_group_name_H-M   'P 1'
#
loop_
_entity.id
_entity.type
_entity.pdbx_description
1 polymer ?
#
loop_
_entity_poly.entity_id
_entity_poly.type
_entity_poly.pdbx_seq_one_letter_code
_entity_poly.pdbx_strand_id
1 'polypeptide(L)'
;ADGKPQIMKDLAYNGSVMLPALGVKLHVKGINRERIAEDVVIYTHYFGPSTRTNSFGCEVRIKDGKVAEISKAGNLRIDKNSVIVSAHGTNAKILEQLQIGDRASVQQTLGDTVADKAEVVLGAGPMLVEDGKRNVRSVSEQIAGDIAYGRAPRTAIGVKKDGTVVILVADGRRTNSVGMTL
;
A
#
# COMPACT_ATOMS: atom_id res chain seq x y z
N ALA A 1 -9.12 -4.46 19.49
CA ALA A 1 -7.94 -3.61 19.61
C ALA A 1 -8.19 -2.60 20.71
N ASP A 2 -7.22 -2.38 21.58
CA ASP A 2 -7.28 -1.50 22.75
C ASP A 2 -7.05 -0.01 22.42
N GLY A 3 -7.05 0.31 21.10
CA GLY A 3 -6.84 1.67 20.59
C GLY A 3 -5.44 2.23 20.80
N LYS A 4 -4.47 1.40 21.20
CA LYS A 4 -3.10 1.85 21.44
C LYS A 4 -2.25 1.79 20.17
N PRO A 5 -1.45 2.83 19.88
CA PRO A 5 -0.52 2.80 18.76
C PRO A 5 0.60 1.79 19.03
N GLN A 6 0.99 1.05 17.99
CA GLN A 6 2.06 0.05 18.07
C GLN A 6 2.98 0.18 16.86
N ILE A 7 4.28 -0.06 17.07
CA ILE A 7 5.24 -0.22 15.97
C ILE A 7 5.42 -1.73 15.75
N MET A 8 5.13 -2.18 14.56
CA MET A 8 5.27 -3.57 14.15
C MET A 8 6.38 -3.69 13.11
N LYS A 9 7.07 -4.82 13.11
CA LYS A 9 8.19 -5.11 12.21
C LYS A 9 7.87 -6.34 11.40
N ASP A 10 8.53 -6.43 10.23
CA ASP A 10 8.54 -7.63 9.41
C ASP A 10 7.14 -8.12 8.99
N LEU A 11 6.18 -7.18 8.88
CA LEU A 11 4.86 -7.49 8.36
C LEU A 11 4.94 -7.77 6.86
N ALA A 12 4.37 -8.89 6.45
CA ALA A 12 4.31 -9.29 5.05
C ALA A 12 2.89 -9.11 4.51
N TYR A 13 2.70 -8.08 3.66
CA TYR A 13 1.43 -7.95 2.94
C TYR A 13 1.19 -9.18 2.06
N ASN A 14 0.05 -9.81 2.25
CA ASN A 14 -0.44 -10.89 1.41
C ASN A 14 -1.87 -10.57 0.99
N GLY A 15 -2.10 -10.52 -0.31
CA GLY A 15 -3.40 -10.20 -0.87
C GLY A 15 -3.82 -11.18 -1.95
N SER A 16 -5.11 -11.40 -2.07
CA SER A 16 -5.67 -12.17 -3.16
C SER A 16 -7.02 -11.64 -3.61
N VAL A 17 -7.33 -11.84 -4.89
CA VAL A 17 -8.65 -11.60 -5.48
C VAL A 17 -9.22 -12.93 -5.92
N MET A 18 -10.37 -13.29 -5.37
CA MET A 18 -11.13 -14.47 -5.78
C MET A 18 -12.15 -14.08 -6.85
N LEU A 19 -12.11 -14.79 -7.96
CA LEU A 19 -12.97 -14.60 -9.14
C LEU A 19 -13.74 -15.91 -9.42
N PRO A 20 -14.83 -16.19 -8.70
CA PRO A 20 -15.52 -17.48 -8.78
C PRO A 20 -16.05 -17.80 -10.18
N ALA A 21 -16.49 -16.81 -10.94
CA ALA A 21 -16.98 -17.00 -12.31
C ALA A 21 -15.93 -17.60 -13.25
N LEU A 22 -14.65 -17.36 -12.97
CA LEU A 22 -13.51 -17.88 -13.76
C LEU A 22 -12.81 -19.05 -13.05
N GLY A 23 -13.18 -19.38 -11.81
CA GLY A 23 -12.47 -20.37 -10.98
C GLY A 23 -11.04 -19.95 -10.62
N VAL A 24 -10.73 -18.64 -10.61
CA VAL A 24 -9.38 -18.11 -10.46
C VAL A 24 -9.20 -17.37 -9.13
N LYS A 25 -8.02 -17.58 -8.52
CA LYS A 25 -7.49 -16.76 -7.43
C LYS A 25 -6.24 -16.04 -7.91
N LEU A 26 -6.29 -14.71 -8.00
CA LEU A 26 -5.14 -13.89 -8.34
C LEU A 26 -4.37 -13.50 -7.07
N HIS A 27 -3.05 -13.62 -7.11
CA HIS A 27 -2.20 -13.09 -6.05
C HIS A 27 -1.99 -11.58 -6.25
N VAL A 28 -2.21 -10.82 -5.19
CA VAL A 28 -2.02 -9.36 -5.18
C VAL A 28 -0.62 -9.02 -4.71
N LYS A 29 0.14 -8.31 -5.51
CA LYS A 29 1.53 -7.94 -5.23
C LYS A 29 1.68 -6.61 -4.46
N GLY A 30 0.60 -5.87 -4.28
CA GLY A 30 0.64 -4.63 -3.51
C GLY A 30 -0.69 -3.93 -3.40
N ILE A 31 -0.75 -2.98 -2.48
CA ILE A 31 -1.89 -2.11 -2.23
C ILE A 31 -1.45 -0.64 -2.29
N ASN A 32 -2.27 0.20 -2.91
CA ASN A 32 -2.08 1.65 -2.93
C ASN A 32 -0.65 2.08 -3.34
N ARG A 33 -0.11 1.45 -4.37
CA ARG A 33 1.18 1.78 -4.98
C ARG A 33 1.09 1.79 -6.50
N GLU A 34 2.10 2.29 -7.15
CA GLU A 34 2.19 2.23 -8.62
C GLU A 34 2.15 0.77 -9.12
N ARG A 35 1.37 0.54 -10.18
CA ARG A 35 1.34 -0.74 -10.90
C ARG A 35 2.49 -0.81 -11.88
N ILE A 36 3.29 -1.85 -11.78
CA ILE A 36 4.36 -2.16 -12.74
C ILE A 36 3.98 -3.37 -13.61
N ALA A 37 4.91 -3.80 -14.47
CA ALA A 37 4.70 -4.96 -15.34
C ALA A 37 4.39 -6.25 -14.55
N GLU A 38 3.48 -7.08 -15.08
CA GLU A 38 3.02 -8.35 -14.48
C GLU A 38 2.48 -8.22 -13.03
N ASP A 39 2.02 -7.03 -12.66
CA ASP A 39 1.42 -6.79 -11.35
C ASP A 39 -0.08 -7.08 -11.31
N VAL A 40 -0.54 -7.36 -10.08
CA VAL A 40 -1.91 -7.17 -9.63
C VAL A 40 -1.85 -6.27 -8.39
N VAL A 41 -2.46 -5.11 -8.47
CA VAL A 41 -2.47 -4.10 -7.39
C VAL A 41 -3.90 -3.77 -7.02
N ILE A 42 -4.15 -3.60 -5.72
CA ILE A 42 -5.42 -3.12 -5.19
C ILE A 42 -5.31 -1.63 -4.92
N TYR A 43 -6.31 -0.86 -5.35
CA TYR A 43 -6.45 0.55 -5.03
C TYR A 43 -7.68 0.78 -4.17
N THR A 44 -7.51 1.51 -3.09
CA THR A 44 -8.55 2.01 -2.20
C THR A 44 -8.55 3.53 -2.19
N HIS A 45 -9.56 4.14 -1.59
CA HIS A 45 -9.66 5.60 -1.50
C HIS A 45 -8.46 6.30 -0.80
N TYR A 46 -7.64 5.56 -0.06
CA TYR A 46 -6.41 6.09 0.55
C TYR A 46 -5.29 6.39 -0.46
N PHE A 47 -5.35 5.82 -1.67
CA PHE A 47 -4.36 6.12 -2.71
C PHE A 47 -4.55 7.51 -3.34
N GLY A 48 -5.78 7.97 -3.43
CA GLY A 48 -6.12 9.25 -4.02
C GLY A 48 -7.37 9.18 -4.90
N PRO A 49 -7.63 10.19 -5.74
CA PRO A 49 -8.86 10.28 -6.52
C PRO A 49 -8.95 9.28 -7.68
N SER A 50 -7.83 8.75 -8.15
CA SER A 50 -7.78 7.78 -9.25
C SER A 50 -6.57 6.87 -9.15
N THR A 51 -6.56 5.76 -9.90
CA THR A 51 -5.48 4.76 -9.91
C THR A 51 -4.18 5.28 -10.55
N ARG A 52 -4.24 6.34 -11.34
CA ARG A 52 -3.11 6.92 -12.09
C ARG A 52 -2.38 5.92 -12.98
N THR A 53 -3.03 4.84 -13.37
CA THR A 53 -2.48 3.83 -14.26
C THR A 53 -2.61 4.24 -15.72
N ASN A 54 -1.88 3.56 -16.58
CA ASN A 54 -1.99 3.67 -18.03
C ASN A 54 -2.90 2.59 -18.63
N SER A 55 -3.11 2.64 -19.95
CA SER A 55 -3.93 1.70 -20.72
C SER A 55 -3.29 0.32 -20.96
N PHE A 56 -2.06 0.08 -20.49
CA PHE A 56 -1.39 -1.22 -20.63
C PHE A 56 -1.85 -2.21 -19.54
N GLY A 57 -3.16 -2.48 -19.46
CA GLY A 57 -3.71 -3.39 -18.46
C GLY A 57 -5.22 -3.35 -18.41
N CYS A 58 -5.78 -4.01 -17.42
CA CYS A 58 -7.20 -4.02 -17.12
C CYS A 58 -7.46 -3.63 -15.67
N GLU A 59 -8.47 -2.84 -15.45
CA GLU A 59 -8.93 -2.42 -14.13
C GLU A 59 -10.37 -2.86 -13.91
N VAL A 60 -10.64 -3.41 -12.75
CA VAL A 60 -11.96 -3.86 -12.34
C VAL A 60 -12.33 -3.21 -11.02
N ARG A 61 -13.46 -2.49 -11.01
CA ARG A 61 -14.07 -1.99 -9.78
C ARG A 61 -14.89 -3.09 -9.13
N ILE A 62 -14.59 -3.40 -7.88
CA ILE A 62 -15.38 -4.30 -7.05
C ILE A 62 -16.15 -3.47 -6.03
N LYS A 63 -17.47 -3.63 -6.02
CA LYS A 63 -18.36 -3.00 -5.06
C LYS A 63 -19.39 -4.03 -4.59
N ASP A 64 -19.61 -4.10 -3.28
CA ASP A 64 -20.56 -5.02 -2.64
C ASP A 64 -20.36 -6.50 -3.07
N GLY A 65 -19.07 -6.91 -3.22
CA GLY A 65 -18.69 -8.27 -3.60
C GLY A 65 -18.93 -8.61 -5.08
N LYS A 66 -19.16 -7.61 -5.94
CA LYS A 66 -19.43 -7.80 -7.37
C LYS A 66 -18.61 -6.86 -8.24
N VAL A 67 -18.34 -7.29 -9.45
CA VAL A 67 -17.78 -6.47 -10.51
C VAL A 67 -18.79 -5.38 -10.90
N ALA A 68 -18.44 -4.12 -10.69
CA ALA A 68 -19.27 -2.96 -10.99
C ALA A 68 -18.84 -2.22 -12.26
N GLU A 69 -17.57 -2.31 -12.63
CA GLU A 69 -16.99 -1.64 -13.80
C GLU A 69 -15.74 -2.36 -14.27
N ILE A 70 -15.52 -2.40 -15.58
CA ILE A 70 -14.30 -2.96 -16.20
C ILE A 70 -13.76 -1.90 -17.16
N SER A 71 -12.48 -1.57 -17.07
CA SER A 71 -11.83 -0.56 -17.90
C SER A 71 -10.47 -1.02 -18.41
N LYS A 72 -10.20 -0.79 -19.69
CA LYS A 72 -8.88 -0.94 -20.33
C LYS A 72 -8.17 0.40 -20.55
N ALA A 73 -8.83 1.50 -20.24
CA ALA A 73 -8.26 2.83 -20.42
C ALA A 73 -7.24 3.19 -19.33
N GLY A 74 -7.30 2.50 -18.21
CA GLY A 74 -6.55 2.88 -17.00
C GLY A 74 -7.15 4.10 -16.32
N ASN A 75 -6.50 4.55 -15.26
CA ASN A 75 -6.83 5.77 -14.53
C ASN A 75 -8.28 5.85 -14.02
N LEU A 76 -8.82 4.71 -13.57
CA LEU A 76 -10.16 4.69 -12.97
C LEU A 76 -10.22 5.59 -11.73
N ARG A 77 -11.32 6.34 -11.62
CA ARG A 77 -11.65 7.10 -10.42
C ARG A 77 -11.88 6.15 -9.24
N ILE A 78 -11.42 6.49 -8.07
CA ILE A 78 -11.56 5.67 -6.86
C ILE A 78 -12.67 6.26 -5.98
N ASP A 79 -13.65 5.42 -5.63
CA ASP A 79 -14.72 5.76 -4.69
C ASP A 79 -14.45 5.19 -3.30
N LYS A 80 -15.01 5.83 -2.26
CA LYS A 80 -14.81 5.39 -0.86
C LYS A 80 -15.34 3.98 -0.59
N ASN A 81 -16.40 3.56 -1.31
CA ASN A 81 -17.12 2.31 -1.05
C ASN A 81 -16.81 1.23 -2.09
N SER A 82 -15.68 1.33 -2.78
CA SER A 82 -15.25 0.34 -3.77
C SER A 82 -13.75 0.11 -3.69
N VAL A 83 -13.35 -1.03 -4.23
CA VAL A 83 -11.93 -1.39 -4.41
C VAL A 83 -11.69 -1.55 -5.91
N ILE A 84 -10.58 -1.05 -6.42
CA ILE A 84 -10.18 -1.30 -7.80
C ILE A 84 -9.04 -2.31 -7.80
N VAL A 85 -9.22 -3.38 -8.56
CA VAL A 85 -8.17 -4.34 -8.89
C VAL A 85 -7.61 -3.94 -10.24
N SER A 86 -6.33 -3.64 -10.29
CA SER A 86 -5.63 -3.26 -11.51
C SER A 86 -4.56 -4.29 -11.83
N ALA A 87 -4.61 -4.87 -13.02
CA ALA A 87 -3.68 -5.90 -13.46
C ALA A 87 -2.97 -5.51 -14.76
N HIS A 88 -1.75 -6.03 -14.93
CA HIS A 88 -0.94 -5.91 -16.13
C HIS A 88 -0.59 -7.30 -16.69
N GLY A 89 -0.27 -7.36 -17.98
CA GLY A 89 0.21 -8.58 -18.63
C GLY A 89 -0.81 -9.72 -18.64
N THR A 90 -0.38 -10.91 -18.28
CA THR A 90 -1.22 -12.12 -18.26
C THR A 90 -2.42 -11.98 -17.34
N ASN A 91 -2.24 -11.34 -16.18
CA ASN A 91 -3.32 -11.12 -15.22
C ASN A 91 -4.40 -10.13 -15.74
N ALA A 92 -4.02 -9.17 -16.58
CA ALA A 92 -4.98 -8.27 -17.22
C ALA A 92 -5.94 -9.05 -18.12
N LYS A 93 -5.43 -10.03 -18.89
CA LYS A 93 -6.25 -10.90 -19.75
C LYS A 93 -7.26 -11.74 -18.96
N ILE A 94 -6.94 -12.08 -17.72
CA ILE A 94 -7.90 -12.76 -16.84
C ILE A 94 -9.01 -11.80 -16.42
N LEU A 95 -8.68 -10.58 -16.00
CA LEU A 95 -9.69 -9.58 -15.62
C LEU A 95 -10.60 -9.19 -16.79
N GLU A 96 -10.09 -9.21 -18.03
CA GLU A 96 -10.85 -8.92 -19.25
C GLU A 96 -11.98 -9.92 -19.54
N GLN A 97 -11.94 -11.11 -18.95
CA GLN A 97 -12.97 -12.15 -19.13
C GLN A 97 -14.17 -11.97 -18.20
N LEU A 98 -14.05 -11.12 -17.20
CA LEU A 98 -15.12 -10.84 -16.26
C LEU A 98 -16.27 -10.08 -16.91
N GLN A 99 -17.45 -10.21 -16.33
CA GLN A 99 -18.64 -9.47 -16.69
C GLN A 99 -19.14 -8.63 -15.51
N ILE A 100 -19.81 -7.52 -15.81
CA ILE A 100 -20.47 -6.71 -14.77
C ILE A 100 -21.50 -7.59 -14.06
N GLY A 101 -21.46 -7.60 -12.73
CA GLY A 101 -22.30 -8.45 -11.87
C GLY A 101 -21.64 -9.72 -11.39
N ASP A 102 -20.51 -10.16 -12.00
CA ASP A 102 -19.77 -11.31 -11.51
C ASP A 102 -19.35 -11.14 -10.06
N ARG A 103 -19.38 -12.24 -9.29
CA ARG A 103 -18.87 -12.22 -7.92
C ARG A 103 -17.35 -12.05 -7.90
N ALA A 104 -16.87 -11.17 -7.04
CA ALA A 104 -15.46 -10.97 -6.80
C ALA A 104 -15.25 -10.59 -5.32
N SER A 105 -14.23 -11.15 -4.70
CA SER A 105 -13.86 -10.79 -3.33
C SER A 105 -12.36 -10.54 -3.21
N VAL A 106 -12.02 -9.56 -2.38
CA VAL A 106 -10.64 -9.20 -2.07
C VAL A 106 -10.35 -9.64 -0.64
N GLN A 107 -9.27 -10.38 -0.47
CA GLN A 107 -8.74 -10.77 0.84
C GLN A 107 -7.36 -10.14 1.00
N GLN A 108 -7.11 -9.59 2.16
CA GLN A 108 -5.85 -8.90 2.49
C GLN A 108 -5.47 -9.26 3.92
N THR A 109 -4.18 -9.44 4.15
CA THR A 109 -3.60 -9.63 5.49
C THR A 109 -2.18 -9.06 5.51
N LEU A 110 -1.77 -8.57 6.65
CA LEU A 110 -0.39 -8.20 6.95
C LEU A 110 0.38 -9.33 7.64
N GLY A 111 -0.24 -10.52 7.73
CA GLY A 111 0.35 -11.69 8.37
C GLY A 111 0.34 -11.64 9.89
N ASP A 112 -0.33 -10.65 10.46
CA ASP A 112 -0.46 -10.47 11.91
C ASP A 112 -1.88 -10.07 12.28
N THR A 113 -2.47 -10.77 13.25
CA THR A 113 -3.88 -10.59 13.63
C THR A 113 -4.19 -9.25 14.30
N VAL A 114 -3.20 -8.61 14.92
CA VAL A 114 -3.35 -7.28 15.52
C VAL A 114 -3.31 -6.22 14.43
N ALA A 115 -2.34 -6.32 13.51
CA ALA A 115 -2.23 -5.44 12.36
C ALA A 115 -3.46 -5.52 11.45
N ASP A 116 -3.99 -6.73 11.22
CA ASP A 116 -5.16 -6.95 10.37
C ASP A 116 -6.46 -6.35 10.95
N LYS A 117 -6.49 -6.12 12.26
CA LYS A 117 -7.62 -5.50 12.97
C LYS A 117 -7.39 -4.02 13.28
N ALA A 118 -6.25 -3.47 12.92
CA ALA A 118 -5.93 -2.07 13.17
C ALA A 118 -6.83 -1.16 12.32
N GLU A 119 -7.32 -0.10 12.90
CA GLU A 119 -8.12 0.92 12.22
C GLU A 119 -7.30 1.67 11.18
N VAL A 120 -6.03 1.93 11.48
CA VAL A 120 -5.08 2.63 10.60
C VAL A 120 -3.74 1.91 10.63
N VAL A 121 -3.19 1.64 9.45
CA VAL A 121 -1.84 1.09 9.28
C VAL A 121 -1.06 2.01 8.35
N LEU A 122 0.12 2.43 8.81
CA LEU A 122 1.05 3.25 8.03
C LEU A 122 2.34 2.47 7.79
N GLY A 123 2.74 2.37 6.52
CA GLY A 123 4.07 1.90 6.17
C GLY A 123 5.09 3.02 6.32
N ALA A 124 6.16 2.77 7.02
CA ALA A 124 7.29 3.70 7.20
C ALA A 124 8.61 2.93 7.24
N GLY A 125 9.69 3.62 6.98
CA GLY A 125 11.03 3.07 7.06
C GLY A 125 12.12 4.12 6.77
N PRO A 126 13.36 3.80 7.11
CA PRO A 126 13.78 2.66 7.92
C PRO A 126 13.49 2.86 9.41
N MET A 127 13.59 1.77 10.20
CA MET A 127 13.63 1.85 11.66
C MET A 127 14.82 2.71 12.08
N LEU A 128 14.57 3.70 12.94
CA LEU A 128 15.60 4.63 13.42
C LEU A 128 15.97 4.38 14.88
N VAL A 129 14.99 3.98 15.69
CA VAL A 129 15.11 3.74 17.11
C VAL A 129 14.39 2.46 17.48
N GLU A 130 15.05 1.59 18.22
CA GLU A 130 14.50 0.34 18.73
C GLU A 130 14.88 0.21 20.21
N ASP A 131 13.91 -0.10 21.05
CA ASP A 131 14.09 -0.23 22.51
C ASP A 131 14.78 0.98 23.18
N GLY A 132 14.48 2.18 22.68
CA GLY A 132 15.05 3.44 23.15
C GLY A 132 16.51 3.68 22.71
N LYS A 133 17.07 2.84 21.85
CA LYS A 133 18.43 3.00 21.33
C LYS A 133 18.40 3.30 19.84
N ARG A 134 19.37 4.10 19.38
CA ARG A 134 19.55 4.32 17.94
C ARG A 134 19.85 3.00 17.23
N ASN A 135 19.02 2.65 16.26
CA ASN A 135 19.18 1.47 15.42
C ASN A 135 18.68 1.77 14.00
N VAL A 136 19.53 2.43 13.20
CA VAL A 136 19.17 2.82 11.83
C VAL A 136 19.31 1.61 10.90
N ARG A 137 18.19 1.04 10.47
CA ARG A 137 18.12 -0.21 9.69
C ARG A 137 18.10 0.02 8.17
N SER A 138 18.67 1.10 7.67
CA SER A 138 18.61 1.47 6.25
C SER A 138 19.15 0.38 5.31
N VAL A 139 20.21 -0.33 5.69
CA VAL A 139 20.79 -1.40 4.87
C VAL A 139 19.91 -2.66 4.88
N SER A 140 19.51 -3.14 6.05
CA SER A 140 18.66 -4.35 6.17
C SER A 140 17.27 -4.16 5.56
N GLU A 141 16.74 -2.95 5.57
CA GLU A 141 15.46 -2.59 4.95
C GLU A 141 15.60 -2.12 3.49
N GLN A 142 16.79 -2.26 2.90
CA GLN A 142 17.09 -1.96 1.49
C GLN A 142 16.67 -0.54 1.06
N ILE A 143 16.83 0.43 1.95
CA ILE A 143 16.55 1.84 1.65
C ILE A 143 17.59 2.38 0.66
N ALA A 144 17.13 3.01 -0.41
CA ALA A 144 18.01 3.60 -1.42
C ALA A 144 19.04 4.56 -0.82
N GLY A 145 20.26 4.53 -1.35
CA GLY A 145 21.40 5.25 -0.76
C GLY A 145 21.23 6.76 -0.70
N ASP A 146 20.56 7.36 -1.67
CA ASP A 146 20.22 8.79 -1.68
C ASP A 146 19.26 9.17 -0.56
N ILE A 147 18.35 8.25 -0.20
CA ILE A 147 17.46 8.41 0.95
C ILE A 147 18.22 8.16 2.25
N ALA A 148 19.03 7.09 2.31
CA ALA A 148 19.70 6.69 3.54
C ALA A 148 20.76 7.70 4.00
N TYR A 149 21.55 8.25 3.09
CA TYR A 149 22.74 9.07 3.38
C TYR A 149 22.59 10.53 2.98
N GLY A 150 21.63 10.85 2.10
CA GLY A 150 21.40 12.20 1.63
C GLY A 150 20.68 13.08 2.66
N ARG A 151 20.99 14.39 2.65
CA ARG A 151 20.19 15.38 3.39
C ARG A 151 18.89 15.69 2.64
N ALA A 152 17.77 15.59 3.33
CA ALA A 152 16.44 15.82 2.76
C ALA A 152 15.45 16.29 3.84
N PRO A 153 14.29 16.86 3.45
CA PRO A 153 13.18 16.97 4.37
C PRO A 153 12.81 15.58 4.86
N ARG A 154 12.43 15.47 6.13
CA ARG A 154 12.13 14.19 6.77
C ARG A 154 10.86 14.28 7.58
N THR A 155 10.07 13.22 7.52
CA THR A 155 9.00 12.98 8.49
C THR A 155 9.26 11.66 9.15
N ALA A 156 9.25 11.63 10.48
CA ALA A 156 9.37 10.41 11.26
C ALA A 156 8.20 10.30 12.24
N ILE A 157 7.78 9.08 12.51
CA ILE A 157 6.76 8.77 13.51
C ILE A 157 7.35 7.78 14.50
N GLY A 158 7.03 7.95 15.76
CA GLY A 158 7.47 7.06 16.84
C GLY A 158 6.41 6.91 17.91
N VAL A 159 6.57 5.87 18.72
CA VAL A 159 5.71 5.60 19.88
C VAL A 159 6.59 5.46 21.12
N LYS A 160 6.33 6.24 22.16
CA LYS A 160 7.00 6.12 23.45
C LYS A 160 6.47 4.93 24.25
N LYS A 161 7.19 4.53 25.29
CA LYS A 161 6.77 3.45 26.19
C LYS A 161 5.41 3.69 26.88
N ASP A 162 5.05 4.94 27.09
CA ASP A 162 3.75 5.33 27.66
C ASP A 162 2.61 5.36 26.64
N GLY A 163 2.88 5.01 25.37
CA GLY A 163 1.92 5.05 24.27
C GLY A 163 1.80 6.39 23.56
N THR A 164 2.56 7.41 23.98
CA THR A 164 2.55 8.71 23.30
C THR A 164 3.09 8.60 21.88
N VAL A 165 2.31 9.03 20.89
CA VAL A 165 2.78 9.16 19.51
C VAL A 165 3.60 10.44 19.36
N VAL A 166 4.76 10.33 18.75
CA VAL A 166 5.63 11.46 18.41
C VAL A 166 5.75 11.53 16.90
N ILE A 167 5.51 12.70 16.34
CA ILE A 167 5.73 12.99 14.93
C ILE A 167 6.79 14.07 14.84
N LEU A 168 7.88 13.79 14.13
CA LEU A 168 8.94 14.74 13.82
C LEU A 168 8.85 15.11 12.35
N VAL A 169 8.89 16.41 12.08
CA VAL A 169 8.98 16.94 10.72
C VAL A 169 10.22 17.83 10.64
N ALA A 170 11.10 17.55 9.71
CA ALA A 170 12.28 18.37 9.42
C ALA A 170 12.17 18.96 8.01
N ASP A 171 12.33 20.24 7.92
CA ASP A 171 12.40 20.96 6.64
C ASP A 171 13.72 20.69 5.91
N GLY A 172 13.75 20.86 4.57
CA GLY A 172 14.96 20.64 3.81
C GLY A 172 14.82 20.97 2.33
N ARG A 173 15.93 20.86 1.60
CA ARG A 173 16.04 21.22 0.17
C ARG A 173 15.67 22.67 -0.10
N ARG A 174 15.97 23.57 0.85
CA ARG A 174 15.77 25.02 0.76
C ARG A 174 17.07 25.76 1.05
N THR A 175 17.15 27.02 0.66
CA THR A 175 18.32 27.87 0.90
C THR A 175 18.65 28.05 2.38
N ASN A 176 17.63 28.06 3.23
CA ASN A 176 17.74 28.21 4.68
C ASN A 176 17.65 26.89 5.47
N SER A 177 17.43 25.77 4.80
CA SER A 177 17.38 24.44 5.44
C SER A 177 17.78 23.35 4.46
N VAL A 178 18.94 22.77 4.66
CA VAL A 178 19.47 21.68 3.80
C VAL A 178 18.81 20.33 4.11
N GLY A 179 18.15 20.18 5.25
CA GLY A 179 17.54 18.94 5.71
C GLY A 179 18.43 18.08 6.59
N MET A 180 17.96 16.88 6.90
CA MET A 180 18.61 15.91 7.79
C MET A 180 19.00 14.64 7.04
N THR A 181 20.04 13.95 7.51
CA THR A 181 20.27 12.51 7.25
C THR A 181 19.33 11.65 8.11
N LEU A 182 19.34 10.35 7.92
CA LEU A 182 18.68 9.40 8.82
C LEU A 182 19.43 9.25 10.14
#